data_7da43957f90806b5388f1cf80d40d8fb
#
_entry.id   7da43957f90806b5388f1cf80d40d8fb
#
_cell.length_a   1.000
_cell.length_b   1.000
_cell.length_c   1.000
_cell.angle_alpha   90.00
_cell.angle_beta   90.00
_cell.angle_gamma   90.00
#
_symmetry.space_group_name_H-M   'P 1'
#
loop_
_entity.id
_entity.type
_entity.pdbx_description
1 polymer ?
#
loop_
_entity_poly.entity_id
_entity_poly.type
_entity_poly.pdbx_seq_one_letter_code
_entity_poly.pdbx_strand_id
1 'polypeptide(L)'
;MTMLAANFAGAIVVPINPQLRDHQVRHILADSGARLLLTTAPRLARLAERPAGLVTWLVEDVAALAGAGDDARDAGRAHAVDSDPAALLYTSGSTGQPKGVVLSQRNLTAGADSVAAYQRLSHDDVILGALPLSFDAGLSQLTSALAAQACYAPLDFLRAEEVPAWCAQVGVTSITGVPPLWMQLAAVAWPDAARLPVRRIANTGGTMPQPLLHRLRQIFPNAAPYLMYGLTEAFRSTYLPPEEAAARPGSIGKAVPNAQILVLRADGSECDAGEPGELVHRGAFVTLGYWNAPELTAQRFRALPHARHPVPLADVAVWSGDIVTRDDEGFLYFVSRADEMIKTSGYRVSPTEIEDILFECPQTLEAVAFGVPHPALGQAVVACVYGGGDPASCRQALLDACRARLPSYMVPQHIEIAGAPLPRNPNGKIDRPLLKRAHLSRFEAEPRAAALG
;
A
#
# COMPACT_ATOMS: atom_id res chain seq x y z
N MET A 1 -16.62 10.55 -12.19
CA MET A 1 -18.02 11.04 -12.13
C MET A 1 -18.95 10.05 -11.44
N THR A 2 -19.06 8.77 -11.87
CA THR A 2 -20.02 7.81 -11.29
C THR A 2 -19.86 7.57 -9.79
N MET A 3 -18.61 7.52 -9.27
CA MET A 3 -18.37 7.38 -7.83
C MET A 3 -18.96 8.57 -7.03
N LEU A 4 -18.76 9.79 -7.50
CA LEU A 4 -19.31 10.98 -6.86
C LEU A 4 -20.84 10.98 -6.96
N ALA A 5 -21.39 10.66 -8.13
CA ALA A 5 -22.84 10.56 -8.31
C ALA A 5 -23.48 9.52 -7.37
N ALA A 6 -22.83 8.36 -7.18
CA ALA A 6 -23.29 7.34 -6.26
C ALA A 6 -23.32 7.85 -4.80
N ASN A 7 -22.27 8.54 -4.35
CA ASN A 7 -22.25 9.14 -3.01
C ASN A 7 -23.31 10.25 -2.86
N PHE A 8 -23.54 11.08 -3.88
CA PHE A 8 -24.63 12.07 -3.87
C PHE A 8 -26.01 11.42 -3.76
N ALA A 9 -26.17 10.21 -4.31
CA ALA A 9 -27.39 9.42 -4.19
C ALA A 9 -27.45 8.61 -2.87
N GLY A 10 -26.50 8.78 -1.95
CA GLY A 10 -26.45 8.06 -0.68
C GLY A 10 -25.99 6.60 -0.79
N ALA A 11 -25.35 6.21 -1.90
CA ALA A 11 -24.83 4.87 -2.09
C ALA A 11 -23.36 4.78 -1.67
N ILE A 12 -22.98 3.63 -1.11
CA ILE A 12 -21.60 3.27 -0.79
C ILE A 12 -20.93 2.76 -2.07
N VAL A 13 -19.75 3.31 -2.39
CA VAL A 13 -18.99 2.93 -3.59
C VAL A 13 -18.02 1.81 -3.27
N VAL A 14 -17.96 0.79 -4.14
CA VAL A 14 -17.02 -0.34 -4.02
C VAL A 14 -16.15 -0.39 -5.29
N PRO A 15 -15.00 0.31 -5.31
CA PRO A 15 -14.09 0.23 -6.45
C PRO A 15 -13.43 -1.15 -6.50
N ILE A 16 -13.59 -1.85 -7.61
CA ILE A 16 -13.04 -3.20 -7.83
C ILE A 16 -11.83 -3.11 -8.75
N ASN A 17 -10.70 -3.70 -8.33
CA ASN A 17 -9.51 -3.76 -9.16
C ASN A 17 -9.80 -4.58 -10.45
N PRO A 18 -9.58 -4.00 -11.65
CA PRO A 18 -9.86 -4.67 -12.91
C PRO A 18 -9.00 -5.91 -13.18
N GLN A 19 -7.91 -6.10 -12.44
CA GLN A 19 -7.02 -7.26 -12.57
C GLN A 19 -7.48 -8.47 -11.75
N LEU A 20 -8.48 -8.32 -10.89
CA LEU A 20 -9.01 -9.42 -10.07
C LEU A 20 -9.63 -10.52 -10.94
N ARG A 21 -9.48 -11.77 -10.46
CA ARG A 21 -10.09 -12.94 -11.06
C ARG A 21 -11.58 -13.03 -10.72
N ASP A 22 -12.33 -13.76 -11.54
CA ASP A 22 -13.78 -13.93 -11.40
C ASP A 22 -14.22 -14.29 -9.98
N HIS A 23 -13.58 -15.28 -9.34
CA HIS A 23 -13.93 -15.70 -7.98
C HIS A 23 -13.74 -14.58 -6.93
N GLN A 24 -12.72 -13.71 -7.11
CA GLN A 24 -12.47 -12.57 -6.22
C GLN A 24 -13.52 -11.47 -6.43
N VAL A 25 -13.89 -11.19 -7.67
CA VAL A 25 -14.96 -10.23 -8.00
C VAL A 25 -16.29 -10.71 -7.45
N ARG A 26 -16.62 -12.01 -7.61
CA ARG A 26 -17.84 -12.60 -7.05
C ARG A 26 -17.87 -12.52 -5.51
N HIS A 27 -16.75 -12.78 -4.85
CA HIS A 27 -16.64 -12.62 -3.40
C HIS A 27 -16.96 -11.18 -3.00
N ILE A 28 -16.34 -10.18 -3.64
CA ILE A 28 -16.57 -8.75 -3.34
C ILE A 28 -18.04 -8.37 -3.55
N LEU A 29 -18.65 -8.80 -4.65
CA LEU A 29 -20.05 -8.51 -4.95
C LEU A 29 -21.01 -9.13 -3.92
N ALA A 30 -20.74 -10.36 -3.48
CA ALA A 30 -21.53 -11.05 -2.49
C ALA A 30 -21.34 -10.45 -1.09
N ASP A 31 -20.11 -10.25 -0.65
CA ASP A 31 -19.76 -9.72 0.68
C ASP A 31 -20.24 -8.27 0.86
N SER A 32 -20.05 -7.43 -0.14
CA SER A 32 -20.51 -6.03 -0.09
C SER A 32 -22.02 -5.87 -0.17
N GLY A 33 -22.75 -6.90 -0.61
CA GLY A 33 -24.18 -6.80 -0.88
C GLY A 33 -24.52 -5.81 -2.00
N ALA A 34 -23.62 -5.66 -2.98
CA ALA A 34 -23.77 -4.70 -4.07
C ALA A 34 -25.07 -4.94 -4.85
N ARG A 35 -25.86 -3.88 -5.06
CA ARG A 35 -27.11 -3.92 -5.84
C ARG A 35 -26.94 -3.46 -7.27
N LEU A 36 -25.90 -2.66 -7.54
CA LEU A 36 -25.58 -2.16 -8.88
C LEU A 36 -24.11 -2.43 -9.18
N LEU A 37 -23.85 -3.03 -10.34
CA LEU A 37 -22.52 -3.18 -10.92
C LEU A 37 -22.41 -2.31 -12.16
N LEU A 38 -21.48 -1.34 -12.13
CA LEU A 38 -21.05 -0.60 -13.31
C LEU A 38 -19.75 -1.23 -13.84
N THR A 39 -19.76 -1.69 -15.09
CA THR A 39 -18.62 -2.41 -15.67
C THR A 39 -18.58 -2.22 -17.19
N THR A 40 -17.57 -2.76 -17.87
CA THR A 40 -17.50 -2.82 -19.34
C THR A 40 -18.00 -4.16 -19.86
N ALA A 41 -18.49 -4.22 -21.08
CA ALA A 41 -18.99 -5.46 -21.71
C ALA A 41 -17.95 -6.60 -21.68
N PRO A 42 -16.64 -6.39 -22.00
CA PRO A 42 -15.62 -7.44 -21.93
C PRO A 42 -15.38 -7.99 -20.53
N ARG A 43 -15.50 -7.14 -19.47
CA ARG A 43 -15.36 -7.58 -18.09
C ARG A 43 -16.59 -8.35 -17.61
N LEU A 44 -17.76 -7.88 -18.00
CA LEU A 44 -19.02 -8.58 -17.69
C LEU A 44 -19.03 -9.99 -18.26
N ALA A 45 -18.52 -10.17 -19.49
CA ALA A 45 -18.44 -11.49 -20.15
C ALA A 45 -17.51 -12.48 -19.42
N ARG A 46 -16.58 -12.00 -18.56
CA ARG A 46 -15.71 -12.85 -17.75
C ARG A 46 -16.33 -13.25 -16.41
N LEU A 47 -17.43 -12.63 -16.01
CA LEU A 47 -18.10 -12.90 -14.75
C LEU A 47 -19.11 -14.05 -14.96
N ALA A 48 -18.71 -15.27 -14.59
CA ALA A 48 -19.49 -16.48 -14.87
C ALA A 48 -20.83 -16.48 -14.14
N GLU A 49 -20.86 -16.01 -12.88
CA GLU A 49 -22.06 -15.95 -12.05
C GLU A 49 -22.19 -14.58 -11.39
N ARG A 50 -23.42 -14.13 -11.23
CA ARG A 50 -23.76 -12.85 -10.60
C ARG A 50 -24.70 -13.08 -9.41
N PRO A 51 -24.57 -12.33 -8.32
CA PRO A 51 -25.55 -12.35 -7.24
C PRO A 51 -26.98 -12.11 -7.76
N ALA A 52 -27.96 -12.79 -7.20
CA ALA A 52 -29.36 -12.58 -7.55
C ALA A 52 -29.77 -11.13 -7.26
N GLY A 53 -30.50 -10.51 -8.18
CA GLY A 53 -30.96 -9.12 -8.04
C GLY A 53 -29.91 -8.04 -8.34
N LEU A 54 -28.69 -8.40 -8.74
CA LEU A 54 -27.67 -7.45 -9.14
C LEU A 54 -28.04 -6.79 -10.47
N VAL A 55 -28.29 -5.47 -10.44
CA VAL A 55 -28.48 -4.66 -11.65
C VAL A 55 -27.10 -4.38 -12.27
N THR A 56 -27.01 -4.47 -13.59
CA THR A 56 -25.75 -4.23 -14.29
C THR A 56 -25.94 -3.10 -15.29
N TRP A 57 -25.05 -2.12 -15.24
CA TRP A 57 -24.93 -1.05 -16.25
C TRP A 57 -23.60 -1.15 -16.95
N LEU A 58 -23.58 -0.94 -18.24
CA LEU A 58 -22.35 -0.83 -18.99
C LEU A 58 -21.87 0.62 -19.02
N VAL A 59 -20.56 0.82 -18.86
CA VAL A 59 -19.93 2.14 -18.93
C VAL A 59 -20.24 2.81 -20.26
N GLU A 60 -20.29 2.02 -21.33
CA GLU A 60 -20.61 2.44 -22.70
C GLU A 60 -22.00 3.09 -22.82
N ASP A 61 -22.94 2.66 -21.97
CA ASP A 61 -24.33 3.14 -22.00
C ASP A 61 -24.56 4.36 -21.07
N VAL A 62 -23.65 4.62 -20.12
CA VAL A 62 -23.81 5.69 -19.11
C VAL A 62 -23.87 7.08 -19.77
N ALA A 63 -23.14 7.29 -20.85
CA ALA A 63 -23.18 8.55 -21.60
C ALA A 63 -24.56 8.84 -22.19
N ALA A 64 -25.30 7.81 -22.62
CA ALA A 64 -26.67 7.93 -23.11
C ALA A 64 -27.66 8.24 -21.98
N LEU A 65 -27.42 7.71 -20.78
CA LEU A 65 -28.24 7.97 -19.58
C LEU A 65 -28.05 9.40 -19.06
N ALA A 66 -26.86 9.97 -19.20
CA ALA A 66 -26.55 11.33 -18.75
C ALA A 66 -27.26 12.44 -19.55
N GLY A 67 -27.72 12.12 -20.78
CA GLY A 67 -28.48 13.05 -21.63
C GLY A 67 -30.00 13.04 -21.41
N ALA A 68 -30.53 12.11 -20.60
CA ALA A 68 -31.96 11.84 -20.51
C ALA A 68 -32.71 12.60 -19.38
N GLY A 69 -32.05 13.49 -18.64
CA GLY A 69 -32.72 14.03 -17.45
C GLY A 69 -32.41 15.47 -17.11
N ASP A 70 -33.17 16.42 -17.62
CA ASP A 70 -33.35 17.72 -16.96
C ASP A 70 -34.20 17.60 -15.67
N ASP A 71 -34.98 16.54 -15.54
CA ASP A 71 -35.81 16.21 -14.36
C ASP A 71 -35.05 15.67 -13.15
N ALA A 72 -33.78 15.33 -13.31
CA ALA A 72 -32.93 14.82 -12.21
C ALA A 72 -32.53 15.88 -11.18
N ARG A 73 -32.84 17.14 -11.38
CA ARG A 73 -32.55 18.26 -10.45
C ARG A 73 -33.34 18.17 -9.15
N ASP A 74 -34.44 17.43 -9.12
CA ASP A 74 -35.31 17.22 -7.97
C ASP A 74 -35.21 15.83 -7.32
N ALA A 75 -34.34 14.94 -7.81
CA ALA A 75 -34.01 13.73 -7.09
C ALA A 75 -33.28 14.15 -5.80
N GLY A 76 -33.98 14.05 -4.66
CA GLY A 76 -33.51 14.57 -3.37
C GLY A 76 -32.10 14.08 -3.08
N ARG A 77 -31.19 14.99 -2.76
CA ARG A 77 -29.86 14.66 -2.26
C ARG A 77 -30.05 13.83 -1.00
N ALA A 78 -29.41 12.67 -0.93
CA ALA A 78 -29.34 11.93 0.32
C ALA A 78 -28.65 12.85 1.36
N HIS A 79 -29.26 12.95 2.55
CA HIS A 79 -28.66 13.68 3.66
C HIS A 79 -27.60 12.77 4.30
N ALA A 80 -26.40 12.78 3.72
CA ALA A 80 -25.25 12.10 4.31
C ALA A 80 -24.54 13.03 5.32
N VAL A 81 -24.17 12.48 6.46
CA VAL A 81 -23.30 13.13 7.44
C VAL A 81 -21.87 12.62 7.31
N ASP A 82 -20.92 13.29 7.93
CA ASP A 82 -19.49 13.01 7.80
C ASP A 82 -19.07 11.60 8.29
N SER A 83 -19.83 11.02 9.22
CA SER A 83 -19.62 9.68 9.75
C SER A 83 -20.23 8.56 8.90
N ASP A 84 -21.05 8.88 7.91
CA ASP A 84 -21.68 7.87 7.06
C ASP A 84 -20.64 7.15 6.18
N PRO A 85 -20.82 5.85 5.91
CA PRO A 85 -19.98 5.12 4.97
C PRO A 85 -20.04 5.71 3.57
N ALA A 86 -18.88 5.92 2.95
CA ALA A 86 -18.74 6.47 1.60
C ALA A 86 -18.19 5.45 0.60
N ALA A 87 -17.24 4.62 1.04
CA ALA A 87 -16.60 3.64 0.18
C ALA A 87 -16.19 2.37 0.95
N LEU A 88 -16.14 1.24 0.23
CA LEU A 88 -15.49 0.01 0.69
C LEU A 88 -14.25 -0.24 -0.16
N LEU A 89 -13.07 -0.30 0.46
CA LEU A 89 -11.84 -0.69 -0.21
C LEU A 89 -11.45 -2.11 0.21
N TYR A 90 -11.45 -3.03 -0.76
CA TYR A 90 -11.10 -4.41 -0.49
C TYR A 90 -9.59 -4.63 -0.51
N THR A 91 -9.06 -5.12 0.61
CA THR A 91 -7.64 -5.45 0.78
C THR A 91 -7.43 -6.94 0.88
N SER A 92 -6.25 -7.44 0.44
CA SER A 92 -5.88 -8.84 0.63
C SER A 92 -5.71 -9.13 2.12
N GLY A 93 -6.55 -10.00 2.68
CA GLY A 93 -6.45 -10.43 4.07
C GLY A 93 -5.39 -11.51 4.27
N SER A 94 -4.82 -11.60 5.48
CA SER A 94 -3.94 -12.71 5.90
C SER A 94 -4.66 -14.08 5.87
N THR A 95 -5.98 -14.08 5.88
CA THR A 95 -6.85 -15.28 5.79
C THR A 95 -7.11 -15.76 4.36
N GLY A 96 -6.56 -15.07 3.33
CA GLY A 96 -6.70 -15.45 1.92
C GLY A 96 -7.93 -14.85 1.20
N GLN A 97 -8.96 -14.41 1.92
CA GLN A 97 -10.10 -13.73 1.31
C GLN A 97 -9.98 -12.21 1.46
N PRO A 98 -10.32 -11.42 0.41
CA PRO A 98 -10.37 -9.97 0.50
C PRO A 98 -11.36 -9.50 1.57
N LYS A 99 -10.98 -8.50 2.37
CA LYS A 99 -11.82 -7.85 3.37
C LYS A 99 -12.09 -6.40 3.00
N GLY A 100 -13.33 -5.94 3.16
CA GLY A 100 -13.75 -4.57 2.86
C GLY A 100 -13.46 -3.62 4.03
N VAL A 101 -12.59 -2.65 3.84
CA VAL A 101 -12.37 -1.55 4.79
C VAL A 101 -13.41 -0.46 4.53
N VAL A 102 -14.13 -0.04 5.56
CA VAL A 102 -15.24 0.93 5.46
C VAL A 102 -14.72 2.33 5.68
N LEU A 103 -14.66 3.14 4.63
CA LEU A 103 -14.29 4.54 4.71
C LEU A 103 -15.54 5.41 4.88
N SER A 104 -15.50 6.35 5.82
CA SER A 104 -16.54 7.37 6.00
C SER A 104 -16.34 8.55 5.04
N GLN A 105 -17.37 9.41 4.92
CA GLN A 105 -17.27 10.69 4.22
C GLN A 105 -16.14 11.55 4.82
N ARG A 106 -16.00 11.55 6.17
CA ARG A 106 -14.93 12.24 6.87
C ARG A 106 -13.54 11.71 6.47
N ASN A 107 -13.36 10.39 6.37
CA ASN A 107 -12.07 9.83 6.00
C ASN A 107 -11.63 10.31 4.61
N LEU A 108 -12.56 10.35 3.64
CA LEU A 108 -12.27 10.79 2.29
C LEU A 108 -11.97 12.30 2.22
N THR A 109 -12.77 13.13 2.87
CA THR A 109 -12.61 14.59 2.83
C THR A 109 -11.38 15.05 3.62
N ALA A 110 -11.24 14.60 4.88
CA ALA A 110 -10.07 14.93 5.69
C ALA A 110 -8.76 14.38 5.08
N GLY A 111 -8.81 13.19 4.46
CA GLY A 111 -7.68 12.61 3.74
C GLY A 111 -7.28 13.43 2.53
N ALA A 112 -8.26 13.89 1.75
CA ALA A 112 -8.05 14.74 0.58
C ALA A 112 -7.38 16.08 0.97
N ASP A 113 -7.92 16.75 1.99
CA ASP A 113 -7.41 18.02 2.50
C ASP A 113 -5.99 17.87 3.06
N SER A 114 -5.74 16.81 3.83
CA SER A 114 -4.43 16.53 4.40
C SER A 114 -3.37 16.31 3.32
N VAL A 115 -3.67 15.47 2.31
CA VAL A 115 -2.74 15.21 1.20
C VAL A 115 -2.49 16.47 0.38
N ALA A 116 -3.54 17.23 0.05
CA ALA A 116 -3.41 18.49 -0.67
C ALA A 116 -2.53 19.48 0.10
N ALA A 117 -2.70 19.56 1.43
CA ALA A 117 -1.93 20.46 2.28
C ALA A 117 -0.44 20.09 2.35
N TYR A 118 -0.09 18.84 2.74
CA TYR A 118 1.33 18.50 2.92
C TYR A 118 2.09 18.34 1.61
N GLN A 119 1.41 17.98 0.51
CA GLN A 119 2.02 17.97 -0.83
C GLN A 119 1.98 19.38 -1.47
N ARG A 120 1.35 20.35 -0.83
CA ARG A 120 1.21 21.72 -1.35
C ARG A 120 0.61 21.73 -2.76
N LEU A 121 -0.48 20.97 -2.95
CA LEU A 121 -1.20 20.91 -4.21
C LEU A 121 -1.99 22.20 -4.41
N SER A 122 -2.14 22.62 -5.66
CA SER A 122 -2.88 23.81 -6.08
C SER A 122 -3.65 23.56 -7.37
N HIS A 123 -4.49 24.51 -7.77
CA HIS A 123 -5.24 24.48 -9.02
C HIS A 123 -4.35 24.40 -10.29
N ASP A 124 -3.07 24.79 -10.17
CA ASP A 124 -2.10 24.71 -11.27
C ASP A 124 -1.48 23.31 -11.43
N ASP A 125 -1.89 22.35 -10.60
CA ASP A 125 -1.33 21.01 -10.66
C ASP A 125 -2.13 20.11 -11.58
N VAL A 126 -1.38 19.23 -12.28
CA VAL A 126 -1.92 18.11 -13.04
C VAL A 126 -1.39 16.83 -12.41
N ILE A 127 -2.29 16.07 -11.79
CA ILE A 127 -1.97 14.87 -11.03
C ILE A 127 -2.17 13.64 -11.92
N LEU A 128 -1.10 12.85 -12.12
CA LEU A 128 -1.18 11.61 -12.85
C LEU A 128 -1.97 10.56 -12.08
N GLY A 129 -3.08 10.08 -12.63
CA GLY A 129 -3.90 9.01 -12.08
C GLY A 129 -3.52 7.64 -12.63
N ALA A 130 -2.33 7.13 -12.29
CA ALA A 130 -1.82 5.84 -12.76
C ALA A 130 -2.08 4.67 -11.79
N LEU A 131 -2.49 4.96 -10.55
CA LEU A 131 -2.84 3.94 -9.57
C LEU A 131 -4.35 3.63 -9.64
N PRO A 132 -4.76 2.35 -9.49
CA PRO A 132 -6.17 1.98 -9.50
C PRO A 132 -6.97 2.67 -8.40
N LEU A 133 -8.20 3.11 -8.71
CA LEU A 133 -9.11 3.72 -7.71
C LEU A 133 -9.56 2.75 -6.62
N SER A 134 -9.40 1.45 -6.83
CA SER A 134 -9.63 0.40 -5.82
C SER A 134 -8.51 0.29 -4.78
N PHE A 135 -7.43 1.04 -4.98
CA PHE A 135 -6.33 1.18 -4.05
C PHE A 135 -6.43 2.54 -3.36
N ASP A 136 -6.21 2.60 -2.05
CA ASP A 136 -6.34 3.82 -1.25
C ASP A 136 -5.51 5.00 -1.80
N ALA A 137 -4.30 4.71 -2.28
CA ALA A 137 -3.44 5.73 -2.89
C ALA A 137 -4.01 6.26 -4.21
N GLY A 138 -4.60 5.40 -5.05
CA GLY A 138 -5.23 5.81 -6.30
C GLY A 138 -6.49 6.66 -6.05
N LEU A 139 -7.33 6.23 -5.11
CA LEU A 139 -8.49 7.01 -4.69
C LEU A 139 -8.08 8.36 -4.12
N SER A 140 -7.01 8.39 -3.31
CA SER A 140 -6.47 9.63 -2.74
C SER A 140 -5.94 10.60 -3.79
N GLN A 141 -5.36 10.14 -4.91
CA GLN A 141 -4.97 11.01 -6.01
C GLN A 141 -6.16 11.78 -6.58
N LEU A 142 -7.29 11.09 -6.80
CA LEU A 142 -8.52 11.72 -7.28
C LEU A 142 -9.09 12.70 -6.25
N THR A 143 -9.24 12.28 -4.99
CA THR A 143 -9.88 13.11 -3.96
C THR A 143 -9.03 14.33 -3.61
N SER A 144 -7.70 14.20 -3.53
CA SER A 144 -6.81 15.35 -3.29
C SER A 144 -6.72 16.31 -4.48
N ALA A 145 -6.84 15.80 -5.72
CA ALA A 145 -6.98 16.68 -6.90
C ALA A 145 -8.25 17.54 -6.81
N LEU A 146 -9.38 16.92 -6.43
CA LEU A 146 -10.65 17.66 -6.23
C LEU A 146 -10.53 18.69 -5.11
N ALA A 147 -9.94 18.34 -3.96
CA ALA A 147 -9.74 19.26 -2.84
C ALA A 147 -8.87 20.46 -3.21
N ALA A 148 -7.81 20.23 -3.98
CA ALA A 148 -6.91 21.28 -4.47
C ALA A 148 -7.43 22.05 -5.69
N GLN A 149 -8.60 21.67 -6.24
CA GLN A 149 -9.12 22.17 -7.52
C GLN A 149 -8.14 21.93 -8.69
N ALA A 150 -7.30 20.92 -8.56
CA ALA A 150 -6.30 20.52 -9.53
C ALA A 150 -6.89 19.64 -10.64
N CYS A 151 -6.16 19.49 -11.74
CA CYS A 151 -6.52 18.56 -12.80
C CYS A 151 -6.14 17.13 -12.39
N TYR A 152 -7.06 16.17 -12.52
CA TYR A 152 -6.78 14.74 -12.42
C TYR A 152 -6.69 14.14 -13.82
N ALA A 153 -5.52 13.62 -14.19
CA ALA A 153 -5.21 13.03 -15.49
C ALA A 153 -5.13 11.50 -15.39
N PRO A 154 -6.26 10.77 -15.53
CA PRO A 154 -6.27 9.32 -15.43
C PRO A 154 -5.53 8.68 -16.60
N LEU A 155 -4.78 7.63 -16.32
CA LEU A 155 -4.08 6.85 -17.32
C LEU A 155 -4.20 5.36 -16.99
N ASP A 156 -4.78 4.60 -17.91
CA ASP A 156 -4.70 3.14 -17.95
C ASP A 156 -3.68 2.77 -19.03
N PHE A 157 -2.58 2.13 -18.65
CA PHE A 157 -1.46 1.81 -19.51
C PHE A 157 -1.07 0.34 -19.42
N LEU A 158 -0.58 -0.20 -20.50
CA LEU A 158 -0.07 -1.58 -20.56
C LEU A 158 1.45 -1.61 -20.45
N ARG A 159 2.13 -0.58 -20.93
CA ARG A 159 3.60 -0.48 -20.96
C ARG A 159 4.06 0.84 -20.37
N ALA A 160 5.14 0.79 -19.61
CA ALA A 160 5.69 1.97 -18.92
C ALA A 160 6.10 3.10 -19.89
N GLU A 161 6.42 2.78 -21.13
CA GLU A 161 6.80 3.74 -22.17
C GLU A 161 5.65 4.69 -22.59
N GLU A 162 4.41 4.30 -22.29
CA GLU A 162 3.22 5.13 -22.58
C GLU A 162 3.10 6.31 -21.60
N VAL A 163 3.63 6.16 -20.38
CA VAL A 163 3.48 7.14 -19.31
C VAL A 163 4.17 8.47 -19.63
N PRO A 164 5.46 8.51 -20.07
CA PRO A 164 6.11 9.77 -20.43
C PRO A 164 5.40 10.53 -21.54
N ALA A 165 4.87 9.83 -22.56
CA ALA A 165 4.14 10.46 -23.67
C ALA A 165 2.85 11.16 -23.16
N TRP A 166 2.09 10.48 -22.30
CA TRP A 166 0.90 11.06 -21.67
C TRP A 166 1.25 12.24 -20.77
N CYS A 167 2.30 12.11 -19.95
CA CYS A 167 2.77 13.20 -19.08
C CYS A 167 3.14 14.46 -19.88
N ALA A 168 3.82 14.30 -21.03
CA ALA A 168 4.14 15.42 -21.91
C ALA A 168 2.90 16.06 -22.53
N GLN A 169 1.93 15.22 -22.95
CA GLN A 169 0.71 15.68 -23.61
C GLN A 169 -0.18 16.53 -22.69
N VAL A 170 -0.33 16.12 -21.44
CA VAL A 170 -1.26 16.78 -20.49
C VAL A 170 -0.55 17.70 -19.48
N GLY A 171 0.77 17.76 -19.50
CA GLY A 171 1.56 18.63 -18.62
C GLY A 171 1.56 18.18 -17.16
N VAL A 172 1.76 16.89 -16.89
CA VAL A 172 1.76 16.32 -15.52
C VAL A 172 2.78 17.03 -14.63
N THR A 173 2.34 17.45 -13.44
CA THR A 173 3.19 18.12 -12.42
C THR A 173 3.42 17.28 -11.18
N SER A 174 2.57 16.28 -10.92
CA SER A 174 2.66 15.43 -9.73
C SER A 174 2.41 13.96 -10.08
N ILE A 175 3.34 13.10 -9.67
CA ILE A 175 3.27 11.65 -9.88
C ILE A 175 3.32 10.96 -8.52
N THR A 176 2.33 10.12 -8.22
CA THR A 176 2.35 9.20 -7.07
C THR A 176 2.45 7.78 -7.56
N GLY A 177 3.36 7.01 -6.99
CA GLY A 177 3.59 5.62 -7.36
C GLY A 177 3.88 4.73 -6.15
N VAL A 178 3.92 3.44 -6.44
CA VAL A 178 4.44 2.40 -5.54
C VAL A 178 5.81 1.94 -6.07
N PRO A 179 6.68 1.33 -5.24
CA PRO A 179 8.03 0.96 -5.67
C PRO A 179 8.09 0.19 -7.00
N PRO A 180 7.21 -0.80 -7.29
CA PRO A 180 7.21 -1.48 -8.58
C PRO A 180 6.94 -0.58 -9.78
N LEU A 181 6.00 0.37 -9.63
CA LEU A 181 5.73 1.35 -10.68
C LEU A 181 6.93 2.27 -10.88
N TRP A 182 7.54 2.75 -9.79
CA TRP A 182 8.74 3.59 -9.86
C TRP A 182 9.91 2.90 -10.54
N MET A 183 10.13 1.59 -10.30
CA MET A 183 11.16 0.82 -10.99
C MET A 183 10.92 0.76 -12.50
N GLN A 184 9.69 0.53 -12.93
CA GLN A 184 9.32 0.54 -14.35
C GLN A 184 9.52 1.93 -14.98
N LEU A 185 9.09 3.00 -14.31
CA LEU A 185 9.23 4.37 -14.78
C LEU A 185 10.70 4.85 -14.80
N ALA A 186 11.53 4.35 -13.90
CA ALA A 186 12.97 4.64 -13.91
C ALA A 186 13.74 3.93 -15.03
N ALA A 187 13.17 2.89 -15.62
CA ALA A 187 13.79 2.12 -16.72
C ALA A 187 13.49 2.70 -18.11
N VAL A 188 12.51 3.59 -18.23
CA VAL A 188 12.12 4.18 -19.53
C VAL A 188 12.72 5.58 -19.74
N ALA A 189 12.76 6.02 -21.00
CA ALA A 189 13.23 7.35 -21.38
C ALA A 189 12.18 8.43 -21.07
N TRP A 190 12.63 9.53 -20.49
CA TRP A 190 11.80 10.69 -20.16
C TRP A 190 12.24 11.92 -20.95
N PRO A 191 11.50 12.36 -21.97
CA PRO A 191 11.79 13.60 -22.69
C PRO A 191 11.61 14.82 -21.77
N ASP A 192 12.30 15.92 -22.05
CA ASP A 192 12.26 17.13 -21.24
C ASP A 192 10.84 17.68 -21.04
N ALA A 193 10.01 17.62 -22.06
CA ALA A 193 8.59 18.03 -21.99
C ALA A 193 7.77 17.23 -20.97
N ALA A 194 8.18 15.98 -20.68
CA ALA A 194 7.50 15.12 -19.70
C ALA A 194 8.08 15.26 -18.28
N ARG A 195 9.41 15.43 -18.15
CA ARG A 195 10.09 15.38 -16.84
C ARG A 195 10.26 16.72 -16.16
N LEU A 196 10.48 17.79 -16.92
CA LEU A 196 10.74 19.13 -16.35
C LEU A 196 9.53 19.77 -15.68
N PRO A 197 8.27 19.57 -16.14
CA PRO A 197 7.08 20.05 -15.44
C PRO A 197 6.81 19.36 -14.11
N VAL A 198 7.36 18.15 -13.88
CA VAL A 198 7.10 17.38 -12.66
C VAL A 198 7.73 18.08 -11.45
N ARG A 199 6.89 18.54 -10.54
CA ARG A 199 7.26 19.24 -9.31
C ARG A 199 7.25 18.33 -8.08
N ARG A 200 6.57 17.16 -8.17
CA ARG A 200 6.42 16.21 -7.05
C ARG A 200 6.50 14.78 -7.54
N ILE A 201 7.27 13.99 -6.81
CA ILE A 201 7.25 12.53 -6.88
C ILE A 201 6.91 11.99 -5.49
N ALA A 202 5.86 11.18 -5.39
CA ALA A 202 5.39 10.67 -4.12
C ALA A 202 5.38 9.14 -4.12
N ASN A 203 5.98 8.52 -3.10
CA ASN A 203 6.01 7.07 -2.95
C ASN A 203 5.14 6.62 -1.79
N THR A 204 4.40 5.53 -1.99
CA THR A 204 3.60 4.88 -0.95
C THR A 204 3.53 3.36 -1.17
N GLY A 205 2.96 2.64 -0.21
CA GLY A 205 2.67 1.20 -0.35
C GLY A 205 3.87 0.27 -0.26
N GLY A 206 5.06 0.78 -0.02
CA GLY A 206 6.30 0.04 0.20
C GLY A 206 7.48 0.97 0.37
N THR A 207 8.59 0.44 0.92
CA THR A 207 9.83 1.19 1.09
C THR A 207 10.43 1.59 -0.25
N MET A 208 10.83 2.85 -0.40
CA MET A 208 11.55 3.36 -1.56
C MET A 208 13.04 3.04 -1.39
N PRO A 209 13.64 2.16 -2.23
CA PRO A 209 15.08 1.91 -2.17
C PRO A 209 15.88 3.18 -2.47
N GLN A 210 16.96 3.43 -1.71
CA GLN A 210 17.77 4.64 -1.88
C GLN A 210 18.37 4.79 -3.31
N PRO A 211 18.88 3.72 -3.96
CA PRO A 211 19.35 3.82 -5.33
C PRO A 211 18.25 4.25 -6.31
N LEU A 212 17.01 3.76 -6.11
CA LEU A 212 15.85 4.14 -6.92
C LEU A 212 15.49 5.61 -6.71
N LEU A 213 15.44 6.06 -5.46
CA LEU A 213 15.20 7.48 -5.14
C LEU A 213 16.23 8.39 -5.79
N HIS A 214 17.52 8.01 -5.72
CA HIS A 214 18.60 8.76 -6.39
C HIS A 214 18.39 8.82 -7.90
N ARG A 215 18.03 7.71 -8.54
CA ARG A 215 17.74 7.65 -9.98
C ARG A 215 16.55 8.53 -10.34
N LEU A 216 15.46 8.50 -9.56
CA LEU A 216 14.29 9.34 -9.81
C LEU A 216 14.59 10.82 -9.69
N ARG A 217 15.45 11.24 -8.76
CA ARG A 217 15.93 12.63 -8.66
C ARG A 217 16.73 13.08 -9.89
N GLN A 218 17.46 12.18 -10.54
CA GLN A 218 18.14 12.48 -11.80
C GLN A 218 17.15 12.63 -12.97
N ILE A 219 16.11 11.78 -13.00
CA ILE A 219 15.06 11.85 -14.04
C ILE A 219 14.22 13.11 -13.86
N PHE A 220 13.80 13.43 -12.63
CA PHE A 220 12.93 14.55 -12.28
C PHE A 220 13.66 15.60 -11.44
N PRO A 221 14.53 16.41 -12.03
CA PRO A 221 15.42 17.30 -11.27
C PRO A 221 14.69 18.41 -10.51
N ASN A 222 13.48 18.77 -10.93
CA ASN A 222 12.65 19.79 -10.31
C ASN A 222 11.67 19.23 -9.28
N ALA A 223 11.63 17.90 -9.10
CA ALA A 223 10.62 17.26 -8.27
C ALA A 223 11.07 17.11 -6.81
N ALA A 224 10.21 17.53 -5.89
CA ALA A 224 10.31 17.25 -4.47
C ALA A 224 9.84 15.81 -4.17
N PRO A 225 10.64 14.96 -3.50
CA PRO A 225 10.26 13.59 -3.18
C PRO A 225 9.48 13.51 -1.86
N TYR A 226 8.24 13.06 -1.91
CA TYR A 226 7.41 12.77 -0.74
C TYR A 226 7.41 11.26 -0.46
N LEU A 227 8.01 10.82 0.63
CA LEU A 227 7.99 9.42 1.05
C LEU A 227 6.90 9.25 2.09
N MET A 228 5.87 8.46 1.76
CA MET A 228 4.66 8.34 2.53
C MET A 228 4.47 6.91 3.03
N TYR A 229 3.93 6.78 4.25
CA TYR A 229 3.47 5.52 4.80
C TYR A 229 1.98 5.64 5.18
N GLY A 230 1.25 4.56 4.99
CA GLY A 230 -0.15 4.45 5.36
C GLY A 230 -0.65 3.02 5.23
N LEU A 231 -1.83 2.80 5.77
CA LEU A 231 -2.58 1.56 5.68
C LEU A 231 -4.04 1.91 5.37
N THR A 232 -4.73 1.02 4.70
CA THR A 232 -6.11 1.30 4.26
C THR A 232 -7.04 1.57 5.42
N GLU A 233 -6.81 0.92 6.58
CA GLU A 233 -7.57 1.08 7.83
C GLU A 233 -7.44 2.48 8.47
N ALA A 234 -6.41 3.24 8.07
CA ALA A 234 -6.19 4.61 8.53
C ALA A 234 -5.90 5.58 7.38
N PHE A 235 -6.18 5.19 6.16
CA PHE A 235 -6.10 5.93 4.90
C PHE A 235 -4.75 6.60 4.63
N ARG A 236 -4.23 7.47 5.52
CA ARG A 236 -2.90 8.11 5.49
C ARG A 236 -2.35 8.25 6.90
N SER A 237 -1.10 7.93 7.12
CA SER A 237 -0.51 7.96 8.46
C SER A 237 0.65 8.94 8.58
N THR A 238 1.69 8.78 7.75
CA THR A 238 2.88 9.62 7.85
C THR A 238 3.42 10.03 6.49
N TYR A 239 4.22 11.08 6.47
CA TYR A 239 5.04 11.46 5.33
C TYR A 239 6.39 12.01 5.79
N LEU A 240 7.42 11.78 5.01
CA LEU A 240 8.72 12.42 5.18
C LEU A 240 8.75 13.67 4.30
N PRO A 241 8.94 14.87 4.88
CA PRO A 241 9.11 16.08 4.11
C PRO A 241 10.27 15.98 3.11
N PRO A 242 10.15 16.53 1.90
CA PRO A 242 11.19 16.41 0.87
C PRO A 242 12.58 16.91 1.30
N GLU A 243 12.61 17.93 2.14
CA GLU A 243 13.82 18.53 2.71
C GLU A 243 14.56 17.57 3.67
N GLU A 244 13.85 16.64 4.29
CA GLU A 244 14.41 15.65 5.22
C GLU A 244 14.85 14.35 4.52
N ALA A 245 14.45 14.14 3.27
CA ALA A 245 14.66 12.87 2.57
C ALA A 245 16.14 12.48 2.39
N ALA A 246 17.05 13.45 2.38
CA ALA A 246 18.49 13.19 2.30
C ALA A 246 19.13 12.96 3.68
N ALA A 247 18.67 13.68 4.71
CA ALA A 247 19.20 13.60 6.06
C ALA A 247 18.71 12.36 6.82
N ARG A 248 17.53 11.82 6.43
CA ARG A 248 16.83 10.74 7.13
C ARG A 248 16.48 9.58 6.20
N PRO A 249 17.48 8.90 5.63
CA PRO A 249 17.25 7.76 4.75
C PRO A 249 16.52 6.66 5.51
N GLY A 250 15.48 6.07 4.89
CA GLY A 250 14.68 5.00 5.49
C GLY A 250 13.56 5.47 6.45
N SER A 251 13.50 6.76 6.79
CA SER A 251 12.39 7.27 7.60
C SER A 251 11.07 7.25 6.82
N ILE A 252 9.99 6.86 7.50
CA ILE A 252 8.61 7.01 7.03
C ILE A 252 8.00 8.36 7.44
N GLY A 253 8.80 9.25 8.03
CA GLY A 253 8.42 10.61 8.37
C GLY A 253 7.69 10.76 9.70
N LYS A 254 6.84 11.78 9.77
CA LYS A 254 6.00 12.13 10.93
C LYS A 254 4.52 12.05 10.54
N ALA A 255 3.65 12.11 11.54
CA ALA A 255 2.19 12.12 11.33
C ALA A 255 1.76 13.20 10.32
N VAL A 256 0.84 12.84 9.43
CA VAL A 256 0.18 13.81 8.54
C VAL A 256 -0.75 14.75 9.34
N PRO A 257 -1.12 15.91 8.80
CA PRO A 257 -2.13 16.78 9.45
C PRO A 257 -3.41 16.00 9.76
N ASN A 258 -4.01 16.25 10.93
CA ASN A 258 -5.20 15.56 11.48
C ASN A 258 -4.99 14.09 11.87
N ALA A 259 -3.75 13.63 11.98
CA ALA A 259 -3.38 12.32 12.56
C ALA A 259 -2.47 12.50 13.77
N GLN A 260 -2.52 11.53 14.67
CA GLN A 260 -1.49 11.30 15.69
C GLN A 260 -1.01 9.86 15.59
N ILE A 261 0.29 9.69 15.56
CA ILE A 261 0.93 8.37 15.56
C ILE A 261 1.58 8.16 16.92
N LEU A 262 1.27 7.02 17.51
CA LEU A 262 1.84 6.55 18.77
C LEU A 262 2.69 5.31 18.47
N VAL A 263 3.76 5.14 19.23
CA VAL A 263 4.56 3.91 19.24
C VAL A 263 4.36 3.27 20.60
N LEU A 264 3.64 2.15 20.64
CA LEU A 264 3.17 1.56 21.89
C LEU A 264 3.77 0.17 22.12
N ARG A 265 4.09 -0.10 23.39
CA ARG A 265 4.40 -1.45 23.90
C ARG A 265 3.14 -2.31 23.92
N ALA A 266 3.30 -3.60 24.15
CA ALA A 266 2.19 -4.54 24.25
C ALA A 266 1.20 -4.23 25.39
N ASP A 267 1.66 -3.57 26.46
CA ASP A 267 0.83 -3.11 27.58
C ASP A 267 0.11 -1.79 27.31
N GLY A 268 0.36 -1.17 26.15
CA GLY A 268 -0.25 0.08 25.72
C GLY A 268 0.47 1.34 26.22
N SER A 269 1.57 1.23 26.95
CA SER A 269 2.44 2.36 27.29
C SER A 269 3.23 2.85 26.07
N GLU A 270 3.60 4.14 26.03
CA GLU A 270 4.42 4.68 24.94
C GLU A 270 5.87 4.20 25.06
N CYS A 271 6.46 3.88 23.92
CA CYS A 271 7.88 3.55 23.80
C CYS A 271 8.75 4.79 23.93
N ASP A 272 9.94 4.61 24.47
CA ASP A 272 11.00 5.62 24.48
C ASP A 272 11.57 5.81 23.05
N ALA A 273 12.36 6.88 22.85
CA ALA A 273 13.05 7.09 21.58
C ALA A 273 14.02 5.93 21.29
N GLY A 274 14.01 5.43 20.06
CA GLY A 274 14.78 4.26 19.62
C GLY A 274 14.20 2.90 20.01
N GLU A 275 13.21 2.84 20.89
CA GLU A 275 12.57 1.61 21.32
C GLU A 275 11.54 1.13 20.27
N PRO A 276 11.59 -0.14 19.81
CA PRO A 276 10.61 -0.68 18.89
C PRO A 276 9.25 -0.90 19.57
N GLY A 277 8.17 -0.46 18.92
CA GLY A 277 6.80 -0.69 19.35
C GLY A 277 5.82 -0.73 18.20
N GLU A 278 4.57 -1.07 18.50
CA GLU A 278 3.51 -1.09 17.49
C GLU A 278 3.11 0.34 17.13
N LEU A 279 3.06 0.62 15.83
CA LEU A 279 2.49 1.87 15.32
C LEU A 279 0.98 1.86 15.52
N VAL A 280 0.49 2.83 16.27
CA VAL A 280 -0.93 3.03 16.55
C VAL A 280 -1.36 4.38 16.01
N HIS A 281 -2.36 4.39 15.13
CA HIS A 281 -2.87 5.58 14.47
C HIS A 281 -4.20 6.01 15.06
N ARG A 282 -4.30 7.27 15.51
CA ARG A 282 -5.56 7.92 15.90
C ARG A 282 -5.80 9.20 15.09
N GLY A 283 -7.06 9.59 14.98
CA GLY A 283 -7.45 10.84 14.32
C GLY A 283 -8.52 10.66 13.24
N ALA A 284 -8.66 11.67 12.39
CA ALA A 284 -9.75 11.77 11.41
C ALA A 284 -9.74 10.68 10.33
N PHE A 285 -8.63 9.96 10.19
CA PHE A 285 -8.44 8.95 9.13
C PHE A 285 -8.74 7.52 9.59
N VAL A 286 -8.95 7.30 10.89
CA VAL A 286 -9.39 6.00 11.42
C VAL A 286 -10.72 5.65 10.76
N THR A 287 -10.73 4.55 9.99
CA THR A 287 -11.92 4.10 9.26
C THR A 287 -12.95 3.46 10.18
N LEU A 288 -14.12 3.14 9.67
CA LEU A 288 -15.22 2.60 10.49
C LEU A 288 -15.04 1.13 10.86
N GLY A 289 -14.01 0.47 10.34
CA GLY A 289 -13.77 -0.94 10.55
C GLY A 289 -13.84 -1.76 9.28
N TYR A 290 -14.05 -3.07 9.45
CA TYR A 290 -14.20 -4.00 8.34
C TYR A 290 -15.67 -4.35 8.12
N TRP A 291 -16.09 -4.33 6.88
CA TRP A 291 -17.44 -4.69 6.46
C TRP A 291 -17.74 -6.14 6.80
N ASN A 292 -18.90 -6.40 7.40
CA ASN A 292 -19.34 -7.74 7.83
C ASN A 292 -18.35 -8.54 8.70
N ALA A 293 -17.37 -7.88 9.35
CA ALA A 293 -16.33 -8.57 10.12
C ALA A 293 -16.09 -7.89 11.49
N PRO A 294 -17.05 -7.94 12.42
CA PRO A 294 -16.98 -7.27 13.71
C PRO A 294 -15.84 -7.78 14.59
N GLU A 295 -15.50 -9.08 14.56
CA GLU A 295 -14.41 -9.66 15.34
C GLU A 295 -13.04 -9.14 14.86
N LEU A 296 -12.83 -9.06 13.54
CA LEU A 296 -11.62 -8.48 12.97
C LEU A 296 -11.54 -6.97 13.25
N THR A 297 -12.69 -6.29 13.21
CA THR A 297 -12.76 -4.87 13.58
C THR A 297 -12.32 -4.67 15.01
N ALA A 298 -12.86 -5.44 15.97
CA ALA A 298 -12.49 -5.35 17.38
C ALA A 298 -11.01 -5.67 17.66
N GLN A 299 -10.36 -6.47 16.83
CA GLN A 299 -8.93 -6.76 16.95
C GLN A 299 -8.04 -5.60 16.52
N ARG A 300 -8.45 -4.87 15.50
CA ARG A 300 -7.65 -3.82 14.84
C ARG A 300 -7.99 -2.42 15.34
N PHE A 301 -9.27 -2.17 15.58
CA PHE A 301 -9.82 -0.88 15.99
C PHE A 301 -10.14 -0.95 17.49
N ARG A 302 -9.22 -0.46 18.31
CA ARG A 302 -9.31 -0.59 19.76
C ARG A 302 -9.26 0.78 20.42
N ALA A 303 -9.92 0.91 21.57
CA ALA A 303 -9.74 2.09 22.42
C ALA A 303 -8.28 2.18 22.91
N LEU A 304 -7.78 3.40 23.02
CA LEU A 304 -6.48 3.63 23.65
C LEU A 304 -6.57 3.31 25.15
N PRO A 305 -5.56 2.63 25.74
CA PRO A 305 -5.61 2.14 27.12
C PRO A 305 -5.62 3.27 28.16
N HIS A 306 -5.17 4.47 27.79
CA HIS A 306 -5.14 5.63 28.68
C HIS A 306 -5.91 6.79 28.07
N ALA A 307 -6.92 7.28 28.81
CA ALA A 307 -7.66 8.47 28.42
C ALA A 307 -6.70 9.67 28.35
N ARG A 308 -6.55 10.26 27.18
CA ARG A 308 -5.66 11.42 26.96
C ARG A 308 -6.32 12.76 27.27
N HIS A 309 -7.59 12.73 27.63
CA HIS A 309 -8.39 13.90 28.01
C HIS A 309 -9.50 13.48 29.00
N PRO A 310 -10.00 14.41 29.81
CA PRO A 310 -11.00 14.11 30.85
C PRO A 310 -12.42 13.82 30.30
N VAL A 311 -12.62 13.91 28.98
CA VAL A 311 -13.91 13.61 28.36
C VAL A 311 -14.07 12.08 28.23
N PRO A 312 -15.20 11.50 28.72
CA PRO A 312 -15.40 10.04 28.75
C PRO A 312 -15.80 9.46 27.38
N LEU A 313 -15.15 9.91 26.30
CA LEU A 313 -15.36 9.37 24.96
C LEU A 313 -14.30 8.32 24.66
N ALA A 314 -14.75 7.19 24.09
CA ALA A 314 -13.82 6.19 23.61
C ALA A 314 -13.00 6.76 22.43
N ASP A 315 -11.69 6.84 22.62
CA ASP A 315 -10.75 7.27 21.58
C ASP A 315 -10.27 6.02 20.84
N VAL A 316 -10.95 5.69 19.76
CA VAL A 316 -10.65 4.51 18.95
C VAL A 316 -9.48 4.81 18.04
N ALA A 317 -8.50 3.91 18.04
CA ALA A 317 -7.31 3.96 17.21
C ALA A 317 -7.13 2.67 16.40
N VAL A 318 -6.40 2.74 15.29
CA VAL A 318 -5.98 1.58 14.51
C VAL A 318 -4.64 1.08 15.01
N TRP A 319 -4.60 -0.18 15.41
CA TRP A 319 -3.38 -0.91 15.77
C TRP A 319 -2.87 -1.59 14.49
N SER A 320 -1.81 -1.00 13.91
CA SER A 320 -1.41 -1.32 12.53
C SER A 320 -0.85 -2.74 12.35
N GLY A 321 -0.33 -3.35 13.42
CA GLY A 321 0.49 -4.55 13.36
C GLY A 321 1.87 -4.31 12.75
N ASP A 322 2.25 -3.06 12.54
CA ASP A 322 3.57 -2.68 12.05
C ASP A 322 4.42 -2.21 13.22
N ILE A 323 5.63 -2.73 13.33
CA ILE A 323 6.60 -2.36 14.35
C ILE A 323 7.46 -1.22 13.77
N VAL A 324 7.59 -0.15 14.55
CA VAL A 324 8.38 1.03 14.21
C VAL A 324 9.23 1.47 15.37
N THR A 325 10.28 2.25 15.11
CA THR A 325 10.98 3.05 16.11
C THR A 325 10.71 4.53 15.84
N ARG A 326 10.89 5.36 16.87
CA ARG A 326 10.79 6.82 16.78
C ARG A 326 12.09 7.43 17.31
N ASP A 327 12.71 8.34 16.57
CA ASP A 327 13.88 9.07 17.05
C ASP A 327 13.50 10.21 18.01
N ASP A 328 14.50 10.86 18.63
CA ASP A 328 14.33 11.98 19.57
C ASP A 328 13.65 13.19 18.94
N GLU A 329 13.73 13.34 17.62
CA GLU A 329 13.07 14.41 16.87
C GLU A 329 11.64 14.03 16.42
N GLY A 330 11.20 12.79 16.69
CA GLY A 330 9.86 12.28 16.39
C GLY A 330 9.67 11.71 15.00
N PHE A 331 10.74 11.48 14.23
CA PHE A 331 10.67 10.76 12.96
C PHE A 331 10.57 9.26 13.20
N LEU A 332 9.77 8.61 12.36
CA LEU A 332 9.46 7.20 12.47
C LEU A 332 10.25 6.39 11.44
N TYR A 333 10.65 5.19 11.85
CA TYR A 333 11.38 4.24 11.01
C TYR A 333 10.66 2.90 11.07
N PHE A 334 10.32 2.35 9.91
CA PHE A 334 9.68 1.04 9.81
C PHE A 334 10.68 -0.07 10.13
N VAL A 335 10.34 -0.95 11.06
CA VAL A 335 11.17 -2.10 11.43
C VAL A 335 10.67 -3.36 10.72
N SER A 336 9.40 -3.71 10.91
CA SER A 336 8.79 -4.89 10.26
C SER A 336 7.30 -4.96 10.55
N ARG A 337 6.64 -5.96 9.96
CA ARG A 337 5.34 -6.39 10.45
C ARG A 337 5.48 -7.30 11.65
N ALA A 338 4.59 -7.15 12.63
CA ALA A 338 4.61 -8.00 13.83
C ALA A 338 4.44 -9.50 13.51
N ASP A 339 3.68 -9.82 12.46
CA ASP A 339 3.42 -11.18 11.96
C ASP A 339 4.51 -11.70 10.99
N GLU A 340 5.40 -10.83 10.50
CA GLU A 340 6.49 -11.16 9.58
C GLU A 340 7.85 -11.29 10.25
N MET A 341 7.99 -10.87 11.52
CA MET A 341 9.24 -11.02 12.27
C MET A 341 9.72 -12.47 12.26
N ILE A 342 10.97 -12.67 11.86
CA ILE A 342 11.61 -13.99 11.83
C ILE A 342 12.11 -14.32 13.22
N LYS A 343 11.67 -15.46 13.76
CA LYS A 343 12.09 -15.94 15.08
C LYS A 343 13.21 -16.98 14.91
N THR A 344 14.44 -16.53 14.86
CA THR A 344 15.61 -17.37 14.63
C THR A 344 16.56 -17.34 15.82
N SER A 345 17.04 -18.50 16.29
CA SER A 345 18.01 -18.62 17.38
C SER A 345 17.66 -17.85 18.66
N GLY A 346 16.35 -17.70 18.96
CA GLY A 346 15.84 -16.91 20.09
C GLY A 346 15.74 -15.41 19.85
N TYR A 347 16.20 -14.92 18.70
CA TYR A 347 16.10 -13.51 18.32
C TYR A 347 14.85 -13.25 17.45
N ARG A 348 14.39 -11.98 17.47
CA ARG A 348 13.40 -11.47 16.51
C ARG A 348 14.14 -10.62 15.48
N VAL A 349 14.12 -11.07 14.24
CA VAL A 349 14.85 -10.46 13.12
C VAL A 349 13.87 -9.80 12.18
N SER A 350 14.14 -8.56 11.83
CA SER A 350 13.38 -7.84 10.81
C SER A 350 13.75 -8.37 9.41
N PRO A 351 12.78 -8.84 8.60
CA PRO A 351 13.04 -9.11 7.20
C PRO A 351 13.58 -7.90 6.44
N THR A 352 13.11 -6.70 6.79
CA THR A 352 13.48 -5.45 6.12
C THR A 352 14.96 -5.13 6.27
N GLU A 353 15.56 -5.36 7.44
CA GLU A 353 17.00 -5.15 7.65
C GLU A 353 17.87 -6.02 6.70
N ILE A 354 17.38 -7.22 6.41
CA ILE A 354 18.05 -8.13 5.47
C ILE A 354 17.83 -7.63 4.03
N GLU A 355 16.59 -7.29 3.71
CA GLU A 355 16.19 -6.81 2.38
C GLU A 355 16.97 -5.54 1.99
N ASP A 356 17.17 -4.61 2.92
CA ASP A 356 17.93 -3.38 2.69
C ASP A 356 19.36 -3.66 2.24
N ILE A 357 20.03 -4.64 2.87
CA ILE A 357 21.39 -5.05 2.46
C ILE A 357 21.39 -5.74 1.10
N LEU A 358 20.37 -6.57 0.82
CA LEU A 358 20.25 -7.20 -0.48
C LEU A 358 20.02 -6.17 -1.60
N PHE A 359 19.28 -5.09 -1.33
CA PHE A 359 19.05 -4.01 -2.29
C PHE A 359 20.27 -3.12 -2.55
N GLU A 360 21.27 -3.10 -1.67
CA GLU A 360 22.52 -2.36 -1.93
C GLU A 360 23.39 -3.04 -2.99
N CYS A 361 23.19 -4.31 -3.28
CA CYS A 361 23.84 -4.97 -4.39
C CYS A 361 23.30 -4.42 -5.72
N PRO A 362 24.14 -3.84 -6.60
CA PRO A 362 23.69 -3.10 -7.78
C PRO A 362 22.83 -3.90 -8.77
N GLN A 363 22.93 -5.21 -8.70
CA GLN A 363 22.19 -6.14 -9.59
C GLN A 363 20.82 -6.55 -9.03
N THR A 364 20.50 -6.22 -7.77
CA THR A 364 19.23 -6.57 -7.14
C THR A 364 18.13 -5.62 -7.60
N LEU A 365 17.12 -6.16 -8.26
CA LEU A 365 15.92 -5.42 -8.66
C LEU A 365 14.79 -5.64 -7.65
N GLU A 366 14.64 -6.86 -7.13
CA GLU A 366 13.64 -7.22 -6.14
C GLU A 366 14.27 -8.16 -5.11
N ALA A 367 13.93 -7.96 -3.84
CA ALA A 367 14.35 -8.81 -2.75
C ALA A 367 13.23 -8.96 -1.72
N VAL A 368 13.11 -10.14 -1.13
CA VAL A 368 12.21 -10.41 -0.01
C VAL A 368 12.85 -11.46 0.90
N ALA A 369 12.79 -11.21 2.22
CA ALA A 369 13.26 -12.15 3.24
C ALA A 369 12.09 -12.64 4.09
N PHE A 370 12.17 -13.89 4.56
CA PHE A 370 11.17 -14.50 5.44
C PHE A 370 11.75 -15.67 6.23
N GLY A 371 11.10 -16.00 7.34
CA GLY A 371 11.47 -17.16 8.15
C GLY A 371 10.71 -18.42 7.73
N VAL A 372 11.42 -19.55 7.60
CA VAL A 372 10.82 -20.87 7.40
C VAL A 372 11.23 -21.81 8.56
N PRO A 373 10.42 -22.83 8.89
CA PRO A 373 10.75 -23.75 9.98
C PRO A 373 12.14 -24.35 9.82
N HIS A 374 12.88 -24.42 10.94
CA HIS A 374 14.20 -25.04 11.00
C HIS A 374 14.38 -25.80 12.33
N PRO A 375 14.83 -27.07 12.30
CA PRO A 375 14.85 -27.93 13.51
C PRO A 375 15.72 -27.41 14.67
N ALA A 376 16.80 -26.68 14.37
CA ALA A 376 17.71 -26.16 15.40
C ALA A 376 17.54 -24.66 15.70
N LEU A 377 17.03 -23.86 14.76
CA LEU A 377 17.00 -22.41 14.89
C LEU A 377 15.60 -21.87 15.23
N GLY A 378 14.57 -22.74 15.25
CA GLY A 378 13.17 -22.32 15.22
C GLY A 378 12.74 -21.91 13.83
N GLN A 379 13.32 -20.85 13.29
CA GLN A 379 13.20 -20.46 11.88
C GLN A 379 14.59 -20.20 11.28
N ALA A 380 14.78 -20.59 10.01
CA ALA A 380 15.89 -20.17 9.17
C ALA A 380 15.48 -18.94 8.36
N VAL A 381 16.40 -18.02 8.15
CA VAL A 381 16.22 -16.90 7.24
C VAL A 381 16.39 -17.39 5.80
N VAL A 382 15.40 -17.15 4.98
CA VAL A 382 15.43 -17.38 3.53
C VAL A 382 15.18 -16.06 2.81
N ALA A 383 15.93 -15.82 1.73
CA ALA A 383 15.70 -14.68 0.86
C ALA A 383 15.45 -15.16 -0.58
N CYS A 384 14.53 -14.47 -1.29
CA CYS A 384 14.34 -14.60 -2.72
C CYS A 384 14.71 -13.27 -3.36
N VAL A 385 15.56 -13.31 -4.38
CA VAL A 385 16.10 -12.14 -5.06
C VAL A 385 15.88 -12.28 -6.56
N TYR A 386 15.40 -11.25 -7.21
CA TYR A 386 15.38 -11.13 -8.66
C TYR A 386 16.30 -9.99 -9.10
N GLY A 387 17.09 -10.25 -10.12
CA GLY A 387 18.04 -9.25 -10.64
C GLY A 387 18.85 -9.76 -11.82
N GLY A 388 19.84 -8.98 -12.25
CA GLY A 388 20.71 -9.32 -13.36
C GLY A 388 21.96 -10.10 -12.93
N GLY A 389 22.61 -10.78 -13.90
CA GLY A 389 23.88 -11.46 -13.73
C GLY A 389 23.79 -12.98 -13.60
N ASP A 390 24.96 -13.62 -13.41
CA ASP A 390 25.04 -15.06 -13.19
C ASP A 390 24.51 -15.42 -11.79
N PRO A 391 23.54 -16.36 -11.66
CA PRO A 391 22.90 -16.65 -10.40
C PRO A 391 23.85 -17.13 -9.28
N ALA A 392 24.91 -17.86 -9.62
CA ALA A 392 25.86 -18.37 -8.61
C ALA A 392 26.72 -17.25 -8.04
N SER A 393 27.27 -16.40 -8.91
CA SER A 393 28.08 -15.22 -8.54
C SER A 393 27.24 -14.20 -7.77
N CYS A 394 26.00 -13.96 -8.20
CA CYS A 394 25.07 -13.07 -7.53
C CYS A 394 24.76 -13.56 -6.10
N ARG A 395 24.42 -14.85 -5.94
CA ARG A 395 24.16 -15.45 -4.62
C ARG A 395 25.33 -15.29 -3.68
N GLN A 396 26.56 -15.57 -4.16
CA GLN A 396 27.76 -15.46 -3.34
C GLN A 396 27.99 -14.01 -2.90
N ALA A 397 27.90 -13.04 -3.80
CA ALA A 397 28.07 -11.63 -3.50
C ALA A 397 27.05 -11.15 -2.45
N LEU A 398 25.79 -11.56 -2.57
CA LEU A 398 24.72 -11.23 -1.63
C LEU A 398 24.98 -11.84 -0.23
N LEU A 399 25.43 -13.09 -0.18
CA LEU A 399 25.79 -13.73 1.09
C LEU A 399 26.99 -13.05 1.75
N ASP A 400 27.98 -12.65 0.98
CA ASP A 400 29.18 -11.97 1.52
C ASP A 400 28.83 -10.57 2.01
N ALA A 401 27.95 -9.84 1.32
CA ALA A 401 27.41 -8.57 1.78
C ALA A 401 26.64 -8.71 3.11
N CYS A 402 25.78 -9.73 3.22
CA CYS A 402 25.05 -10.02 4.45
C CYS A 402 26.01 -10.38 5.59
N ARG A 403 27.01 -11.23 5.35
CA ARG A 403 28.01 -11.64 6.37
C ARG A 403 28.87 -10.47 6.86
N ALA A 404 29.17 -9.54 5.99
CA ALA A 404 29.99 -8.37 6.34
C ALA A 404 29.24 -7.36 7.23
N ARG A 405 27.89 -7.35 7.20
CA ARG A 405 27.10 -6.27 7.79
C ARG A 405 26.05 -6.73 8.80
N LEU A 406 25.65 -7.99 8.77
CA LEU A 406 24.66 -8.55 9.68
C LEU A 406 25.28 -9.45 10.74
N PRO A 407 24.71 -9.48 11.95
CA PRO A 407 24.99 -10.54 12.92
C PRO A 407 24.73 -11.92 12.31
N SER A 408 25.48 -12.92 12.72
CA SER A 408 25.45 -14.27 12.13
C SER A 408 24.05 -14.91 12.10
N TYR A 409 23.21 -14.63 13.11
CA TYR A 409 21.84 -15.15 13.21
C TYR A 409 20.86 -14.49 12.20
N MET A 410 21.22 -13.35 11.59
CA MET A 410 20.44 -12.65 10.58
C MET A 410 20.85 -13.03 9.16
N VAL A 411 22.03 -13.61 8.96
CA VAL A 411 22.53 -14.00 7.64
C VAL A 411 21.60 -15.07 7.05
N PRO A 412 21.09 -14.90 5.82
CA PRO A 412 20.25 -15.89 5.19
C PRO A 412 20.97 -17.26 5.08
N GLN A 413 20.30 -18.32 5.52
CA GLN A 413 20.74 -19.70 5.32
C GLN A 413 20.53 -20.16 3.88
N HIS A 414 19.63 -19.48 3.17
CA HIS A 414 19.41 -19.72 1.75
C HIS A 414 19.02 -18.41 1.05
N ILE A 415 19.65 -18.19 -0.13
CA ILE A 415 19.24 -17.14 -1.07
C ILE A 415 18.88 -17.82 -2.39
N GLU A 416 17.63 -17.67 -2.82
CA GLU A 416 17.17 -18.08 -4.13
C GLU A 416 17.27 -16.90 -5.11
N ILE A 417 17.96 -17.13 -6.24
CA ILE A 417 17.99 -16.17 -7.33
C ILE A 417 16.90 -16.56 -8.33
N ALA A 418 15.86 -15.74 -8.41
CA ALA A 418 14.71 -15.96 -9.29
C ALA A 418 15.05 -15.63 -10.74
N GLY A 419 14.66 -16.49 -11.67
CA GLY A 419 14.82 -16.28 -13.11
C GLY A 419 13.81 -15.33 -13.73
N ALA A 420 12.85 -14.84 -12.95
CA ALA A 420 11.79 -13.91 -13.35
C ALA A 420 11.41 -13.01 -12.16
N PRO A 421 10.70 -11.88 -12.39
CA PRO A 421 10.18 -11.05 -11.31
C PRO A 421 9.42 -11.84 -10.26
N LEU A 422 9.58 -11.47 -8.99
CA LEU A 422 8.95 -12.18 -7.88
C LEU A 422 7.40 -12.08 -7.98
N PRO A 423 6.67 -13.13 -7.57
CA PRO A 423 5.22 -13.15 -7.65
C PRO A 423 4.61 -12.02 -6.83
N ARG A 424 3.52 -11.45 -7.35
CA ARG A 424 2.83 -10.33 -6.73
C ARG A 424 1.40 -10.67 -6.38
N ASN A 425 0.93 -10.10 -5.29
CA ASN A 425 -0.49 -10.14 -4.93
C ASN A 425 -1.31 -9.19 -5.85
N PRO A 426 -2.66 -9.23 -5.80
CA PRO A 426 -3.52 -8.37 -6.62
C PRO A 426 -3.29 -6.86 -6.45
N ASN A 427 -2.67 -6.43 -5.35
CA ASN A 427 -2.33 -5.03 -5.07
C ASN A 427 -0.93 -4.64 -5.59
N GLY A 428 -0.26 -5.52 -6.35
CA GLY A 428 1.06 -5.27 -6.93
C GLY A 428 2.24 -5.42 -5.98
N LYS A 429 2.02 -5.77 -4.70
CA LYS A 429 3.10 -6.05 -3.73
C LYS A 429 3.62 -7.48 -3.92
N ILE A 430 4.93 -7.70 -3.63
CA ILE A 430 5.51 -9.06 -3.62
C ILE A 430 4.69 -9.95 -2.68
N ASP A 431 4.28 -11.11 -3.18
CA ASP A 431 3.49 -12.09 -2.42
C ASP A 431 4.41 -12.95 -1.52
N ARG A 432 4.89 -12.33 -0.42
CA ARG A 432 5.74 -12.99 0.58
C ARG A 432 5.11 -14.28 1.14
N PRO A 433 3.79 -14.34 1.47
CA PRO A 433 3.15 -15.58 1.88
C PRO A 433 3.25 -16.72 0.86
N LEU A 434 3.11 -16.42 -0.43
CA LEU A 434 3.26 -17.41 -1.50
C LEU A 434 4.70 -17.96 -1.56
N LEU A 435 5.68 -17.06 -1.56
CA LEU A 435 7.10 -17.42 -1.55
C LEU A 435 7.47 -18.24 -0.30
N LYS A 436 7.03 -17.81 0.87
CA LYS A 436 7.25 -18.54 2.12
C LYS A 436 6.68 -19.96 2.06
N ARG A 437 5.45 -20.14 1.53
CA ARG A 437 4.84 -21.48 1.37
C ARG A 437 5.66 -22.39 0.49
N ALA A 438 6.25 -21.88 -0.59
CA ALA A 438 7.11 -22.66 -1.49
C ALA A 438 8.39 -23.16 -0.82
N HIS A 439 8.79 -22.58 0.31
CA HIS A 439 10.05 -22.91 1.02
C HIS A 439 9.82 -23.59 2.37
N LEU A 440 8.60 -23.90 2.80
CA LEU A 440 8.30 -24.42 4.13
C LEU A 440 9.05 -25.71 4.47
N SER A 441 9.22 -26.61 3.50
CA SER A 441 9.90 -27.88 3.68
C SER A 441 11.41 -27.86 3.43
N ARG A 442 12.00 -26.68 3.14
CA ARG A 442 13.40 -26.59 2.70
C ARG A 442 14.42 -27.14 3.70
N PHE A 443 14.13 -27.04 4.99
CA PHE A 443 15.02 -27.51 6.08
C PHE A 443 14.38 -28.65 6.88
N GLU A 444 13.30 -29.24 6.40
CA GLU A 444 12.81 -30.50 6.98
C GLU A 444 13.83 -31.60 6.73
N ALA A 445 14.27 -32.25 7.81
CA ALA A 445 15.19 -33.41 7.68
C ALA A 445 14.50 -34.48 6.84
N GLU A 446 15.18 -35.02 5.82
CA GLU A 446 14.72 -36.24 5.16
C GLU A 446 14.40 -37.29 6.25
N PRO A 447 13.21 -37.94 6.18
CA PRO A 447 12.91 -38.98 7.14
C PRO A 447 14.06 -40.00 7.07
N ARG A 448 14.82 -40.17 8.17
CA ARG A 448 15.82 -41.23 8.29
C ARG A 448 15.08 -42.50 7.91
N ALA A 449 15.47 -43.08 6.78
CA ALA A 449 15.06 -44.44 6.42
C ALA A 449 15.33 -45.29 7.65
N ALA A 450 14.27 -45.84 8.24
CA ALA A 450 14.39 -46.75 9.35
C ALA A 450 15.31 -47.90 8.89
N ALA A 451 16.52 -47.90 9.45
CA ALA A 451 17.38 -49.07 9.34
C ALA A 451 16.67 -50.21 10.07
N LEU A 452 15.94 -51.04 9.30
CA LEU A 452 15.56 -52.35 9.69
C LEU A 452 16.87 -53.18 9.68
N GLY A 453 17.42 -53.40 10.84
CA GLY A 453 18.40 -54.41 11.16
C GLY A 453 17.78 -55.35 12.17
#